data_3f8d03bc0cd52216737a685a6f0b89cd
#
_entry.id   3f8d03bc0cd52216737a685a6f0b89cd
#
_cell.length_a   1.000
_cell.length_b   1.000
_cell.length_c   1.000
_cell.angle_alpha   90.00
_cell.angle_beta   90.00
_cell.angle_gamma   90.00
#
_symmetry.space_group_name_H-M   'P 1'
#
loop_
_entity.id
_entity.type
_entity.pdbx_description
1 polymer ?
#
loop_
_entity_poly.entity_id
_entity_poly.type
_entity_poly.pdbx_seq_one_letter_code
_entity_poly.pdbx_strand_id
1 'polypeptide(L)'
;NYSRVYWDYVVSTGRKPRKDGPPVPLEEIMRQHGFSGEEFNLLNEARKRSDKLTVLEDRAMYAVKGYALGSSGKYVETGNPDFELAQQLLHGNEYHDAKLGIMELIDRVTKSVDARTQKEIEYLETDAGQLQTLSLMLGAASFIFVLILLLLAVRRLYTQNAYASDILPEHTYRSP
;
A
#
# COMPACT_ATOMS: atom_id res chain seq x y z
N ASN A 1 -8.47 -8.70 8.22
CA ASN A 1 -7.71 -9.65 7.40
C ASN A 1 -8.61 -10.48 6.47
N TYR A 2 -9.54 -9.77 5.80
CA TYR A 2 -10.60 -10.34 4.99
C TYR A 2 -10.09 -10.96 3.67
N SER A 3 -9.00 -10.45 3.11
CA SER A 3 -8.43 -10.91 1.84
C SER A 3 -7.84 -12.32 1.89
N ARG A 4 -7.37 -12.78 3.06
CA ARG A 4 -6.77 -14.11 3.21
C ARG A 4 -7.80 -15.24 3.27
N VAL A 5 -9.01 -14.95 3.75
CA VAL A 5 -10.09 -15.96 3.92
C VAL A 5 -11.22 -15.79 2.92
N TYR A 6 -11.10 -14.85 1.96
CA TYR A 6 -12.16 -14.56 1.00
C TYR A 6 -12.57 -15.81 0.19
N TRP A 7 -11.58 -16.49 -0.39
CA TRP A 7 -11.83 -17.67 -1.22
C TRP A 7 -12.27 -18.87 -0.41
N ASP A 8 -11.75 -19.05 0.80
CA ASP A 8 -12.20 -20.10 1.71
C ASP A 8 -13.67 -19.90 2.08
N TYR A 9 -14.08 -18.66 2.32
CA TYR A 9 -15.48 -18.33 2.57
C TYR A 9 -16.36 -18.58 1.36
N VAL A 10 -15.95 -18.15 0.15
CA VAL A 10 -16.71 -18.37 -1.10
C VAL A 10 -16.85 -19.85 -1.38
N VAL A 11 -15.78 -20.62 -1.26
CA VAL A 11 -15.80 -22.08 -1.51
C VAL A 11 -16.66 -22.81 -0.49
N SER A 12 -16.57 -22.47 0.79
CA SER A 12 -17.30 -23.16 1.86
C SER A 12 -18.77 -22.80 1.92
N THR A 13 -19.15 -21.57 1.57
CA THR A 13 -20.54 -21.09 1.72
C THR A 13 -21.30 -20.92 0.40
N GLY A 14 -20.61 -20.94 -0.75
CA GLY A 14 -21.16 -20.61 -2.06
C GLY A 14 -21.62 -19.14 -2.20
N ARG A 15 -21.27 -18.28 -1.25
CA ARG A 15 -21.71 -16.88 -1.19
C ARG A 15 -20.54 -15.93 -1.27
N LYS A 16 -20.66 -14.86 -2.07
CA LYS A 16 -19.69 -13.77 -2.09
C LYS A 16 -19.99 -12.82 -0.93
N PRO A 17 -19.02 -12.52 -0.06
CA PRO A 17 -19.23 -11.64 1.09
C PRO A 17 -19.41 -10.16 0.70
N ARG A 18 -19.01 -9.80 -0.52
CA ARG A 18 -19.24 -8.48 -1.12
C ARG A 18 -19.90 -8.63 -2.48
N LYS A 19 -20.73 -7.65 -2.85
CA LYS A 19 -21.22 -7.52 -4.23
C LYS A 19 -20.02 -7.25 -5.15
N ASP A 20 -20.04 -7.87 -6.33
CA ASP A 20 -19.06 -7.54 -7.36
C ASP A 20 -19.17 -6.05 -7.69
N GLY A 21 -18.02 -5.39 -7.78
CA GLY A 21 -17.93 -4.04 -8.34
C GLY A 21 -18.21 -4.07 -9.85
N PRO A 22 -18.28 -2.91 -10.51
CA PRO A 22 -18.35 -2.85 -11.96
C PRO A 22 -17.18 -3.64 -12.55
N PRO A 23 -17.38 -4.39 -13.65
CA PRO A 23 -16.32 -5.14 -14.31
C PRO A 23 -15.32 -4.16 -14.94
N VAL A 24 -14.27 -3.83 -14.19
CA VAL A 24 -13.15 -3.01 -14.68
C VAL A 24 -11.98 -3.95 -14.98
N PRO A 25 -11.36 -3.87 -16.17
CA PRO A 25 -10.17 -4.64 -16.46
C PRO A 25 -9.06 -4.39 -15.44
N LEU A 26 -8.37 -5.45 -15.01
CA LEU A 26 -7.29 -5.34 -14.01
C LEU A 26 -6.22 -4.32 -14.43
N GLU A 27 -5.86 -4.29 -15.70
CA GLU A 27 -4.90 -3.32 -16.24
C GLU A 27 -5.34 -1.87 -16.04
N GLU A 28 -6.64 -1.59 -16.16
CA GLU A 28 -7.18 -0.26 -15.92
C GLU A 28 -7.08 0.14 -14.45
N ILE A 29 -7.39 -0.78 -13.54
CA ILE A 29 -7.21 -0.56 -12.10
C ILE A 29 -5.74 -0.29 -11.79
N MET A 30 -4.82 -1.07 -12.35
CA MET A 30 -3.38 -0.89 -12.16
C MET A 30 -2.92 0.49 -12.68
N ARG A 31 -3.40 0.94 -13.85
CA ARG A 31 -3.10 2.29 -14.38
C ARG A 31 -3.59 3.39 -13.44
N GLN A 32 -4.80 3.28 -12.92
CA GLN A 32 -5.37 4.24 -11.96
C GLN A 32 -4.56 4.30 -10.66
N HIS A 33 -3.92 3.20 -10.27
CA HIS A 33 -3.01 3.12 -9.12
C HIS A 33 -1.55 3.41 -9.47
N GLY A 34 -1.28 4.04 -10.62
CA GLY A 34 0.02 4.59 -10.96
C GLY A 34 1.06 3.57 -11.44
N PHE A 35 0.65 2.40 -11.94
CA PHE A 35 1.58 1.47 -12.56
C PHE A 35 2.21 2.09 -13.81
N SER A 36 3.52 2.01 -13.91
CA SER A 36 4.30 2.56 -15.02
C SER A 36 4.27 1.66 -16.25
N GLY A 37 4.61 2.24 -17.41
CA GLY A 37 4.77 1.46 -18.63
C GLY A 37 5.84 0.37 -18.54
N GLU A 38 6.91 0.60 -17.75
CA GLU A 38 7.96 -0.40 -17.49
C GLU A 38 7.41 -1.58 -16.69
N GLU A 39 6.64 -1.32 -15.62
CA GLU A 39 5.98 -2.37 -14.82
C GLU A 39 5.03 -3.20 -15.67
N PHE A 40 4.25 -2.59 -16.58
CA PHE A 40 3.41 -3.31 -17.52
C PHE A 40 4.22 -4.17 -18.51
N ASN A 41 5.34 -3.67 -18.99
CA ASN A 41 6.22 -4.45 -19.88
C ASN A 41 6.79 -5.68 -19.18
N LEU A 42 7.21 -5.56 -17.91
CA LEU A 42 7.69 -6.69 -17.11
C LEU A 42 6.58 -7.72 -16.87
N LEU A 43 5.37 -7.28 -16.54
CA LEU A 43 4.22 -8.16 -16.36
C LEU A 43 3.82 -8.88 -17.66
N ASN A 44 3.83 -8.18 -18.79
CA ASN A 44 3.56 -8.79 -20.08
C ASN A 44 4.61 -9.83 -20.46
N GLU A 45 5.89 -9.58 -20.16
CA GLU A 45 6.96 -10.55 -20.39
C GLU A 45 6.81 -11.76 -19.46
N ALA A 46 6.47 -11.55 -18.17
CA ALA A 46 6.17 -12.63 -17.23
C ALA A 46 5.00 -13.49 -17.74
N ARG A 47 3.94 -12.87 -18.25
CA ARG A 47 2.81 -13.57 -18.87
C ARG A 47 3.23 -14.42 -20.06
N LYS A 48 4.00 -13.86 -20.99
CA LYS A 48 4.50 -14.62 -22.15
C LYS A 48 5.35 -15.82 -21.76
N ARG A 49 6.16 -15.69 -20.70
CA ARG A 49 6.95 -16.81 -20.16
C ARG A 49 6.06 -17.83 -19.48
N SER A 50 5.03 -17.39 -18.74
CA SER A 50 4.02 -18.28 -18.15
C SER A 50 3.26 -19.06 -19.24
N ASP A 51 2.85 -18.41 -20.31
CA ASP A 51 2.18 -19.07 -21.44
C ASP A 51 3.07 -20.18 -22.06
N LYS A 52 4.39 -19.94 -22.15
CA LYS A 52 5.34 -20.98 -22.60
C LYS A 52 5.47 -22.13 -21.60
N LEU A 53 5.45 -21.83 -20.30
CA LEU A 53 5.51 -22.84 -19.24
C LEU A 53 4.30 -23.76 -19.31
N THR A 54 3.11 -23.22 -19.60
CA THR A 54 1.86 -23.99 -19.74
C THR A 54 1.99 -25.06 -20.83
N VAL A 55 2.79 -24.84 -21.87
CA VAL A 55 3.04 -25.86 -22.91
C VAL A 55 3.73 -27.11 -22.32
N LEU A 56 4.67 -26.94 -21.38
CA LEU A 56 5.29 -28.05 -20.66
C LEU A 56 4.30 -28.77 -19.76
N GLU A 57 3.47 -28.03 -19.08
CA GLU A 57 2.41 -28.57 -18.22
C GLU A 57 1.38 -29.37 -19.00
N ASP A 58 0.91 -28.83 -20.13
CA ASP A 58 0.00 -29.54 -21.04
C ASP A 58 0.63 -30.84 -21.54
N ARG A 59 1.90 -30.80 -21.96
CA ARG A 59 2.62 -31.98 -22.41
C ARG A 59 2.71 -33.06 -21.31
N ALA A 60 2.97 -32.65 -20.08
CA ALA A 60 2.99 -33.56 -18.94
C ALA A 60 1.61 -34.16 -18.68
N MET A 61 0.55 -33.36 -18.72
CA MET A 61 -0.83 -33.86 -18.56
C MET A 61 -1.22 -34.85 -19.67
N TYR A 62 -0.83 -34.58 -20.90
CA TYR A 62 -1.06 -35.52 -22.01
C TYR A 62 -0.28 -36.82 -21.84
N ALA A 63 0.98 -36.75 -21.40
CA ALA A 63 1.77 -37.92 -21.11
C ALA A 63 1.12 -38.83 -20.06
N VAL A 64 0.62 -38.26 -18.98
CA VAL A 64 -0.14 -39.00 -17.94
C VAL A 64 -1.40 -39.65 -18.50
N LYS A 65 -2.05 -39.06 -19.51
CA LYS A 65 -3.25 -39.62 -20.16
C LYS A 65 -2.93 -40.64 -21.25
N GLY A 66 -1.67 -40.95 -21.50
CA GLY A 66 -1.25 -41.90 -22.55
C GLY A 66 -1.24 -41.28 -23.95
N TYR A 67 -0.94 -39.99 -24.06
CA TYR A 67 -0.75 -39.27 -25.34
C TYR A 67 0.70 -38.79 -25.47
N ALA A 68 1.24 -38.88 -26.67
CA ALA A 68 2.55 -38.32 -27.01
C ALA A 68 2.43 -37.25 -28.09
N LEU A 69 3.36 -36.28 -28.12
CA LEU A 69 3.42 -35.27 -29.16
C LEU A 69 3.96 -35.89 -30.43
N GLY A 70 3.13 -35.98 -31.45
CA GLY A 70 3.50 -36.49 -32.79
C GLY A 70 4.32 -35.49 -33.59
N SER A 71 4.93 -35.95 -34.68
CA SER A 71 5.74 -35.12 -35.60
C SER A 71 4.96 -33.97 -36.27
N SER A 72 3.63 -34.06 -36.30
CA SER A 72 2.73 -33.01 -36.79
C SER A 72 2.41 -31.94 -35.77
N GLY A 73 2.96 -31.99 -34.56
CA GLY A 73 2.63 -31.08 -33.46
C GLY A 73 1.28 -31.34 -32.77
N LYS A 74 0.62 -32.47 -33.13
CA LYS A 74 -0.63 -32.88 -32.49
C LYS A 74 -0.37 -34.03 -31.51
N TYR A 75 -1.15 -34.09 -30.44
CA TYR A 75 -1.13 -35.21 -29.48
C TYR A 75 -1.77 -36.43 -30.12
N VAL A 76 -1.08 -37.57 -30.04
CA VAL A 76 -1.52 -38.88 -30.56
C VAL A 76 -1.61 -39.85 -29.40
N GLU A 77 -2.68 -40.63 -29.34
CA GLU A 77 -2.86 -41.65 -28.32
C GLU A 77 -1.85 -42.77 -28.50
N THR A 78 -1.11 -43.04 -27.43
CA THR A 78 -0.15 -44.15 -27.35
C THR A 78 -0.71 -45.36 -26.56
N GLY A 79 -1.81 -45.13 -25.82
CA GLY A 79 -2.48 -46.13 -25.01
C GLY A 79 -1.81 -46.39 -23.64
N ASN A 80 -0.58 -45.97 -23.43
CA ASN A 80 0.15 -46.16 -22.17
C ASN A 80 0.51 -44.82 -21.53
N PRO A 81 0.11 -44.55 -20.27
CA PRO A 81 0.55 -43.39 -19.51
C PRO A 81 2.08 -43.37 -19.33
N ASP A 82 2.68 -42.19 -19.54
CA ASP A 82 4.11 -41.97 -19.33
C ASP A 82 4.32 -41.04 -18.13
N PHE A 83 4.34 -41.62 -16.94
CA PHE A 83 4.54 -40.86 -15.70
C PHE A 83 5.97 -40.35 -15.55
N GLU A 84 6.95 -41.07 -16.12
CA GLU A 84 8.37 -40.69 -16.05
C GLU A 84 8.61 -39.41 -16.84
N LEU A 85 8.10 -39.34 -18.09
CA LEU A 85 8.14 -38.12 -18.90
C LEU A 85 7.42 -36.97 -18.20
N ALA A 86 6.24 -37.20 -17.64
CA ALA A 86 5.48 -36.15 -16.93
C ALA A 86 6.28 -35.62 -15.74
N GLN A 87 6.92 -36.50 -14.97
CA GLN A 87 7.76 -36.07 -13.86
C GLN A 87 8.99 -35.27 -14.32
N GLN A 88 9.66 -35.71 -15.37
CA GLN A 88 10.78 -34.97 -15.95
C GLN A 88 10.39 -33.59 -16.42
N LEU A 89 9.23 -33.45 -17.07
CA LEU A 89 8.73 -32.18 -17.59
C LEU A 89 8.37 -31.19 -16.45
N LEU A 90 7.79 -31.66 -15.33
CA LEU A 90 7.31 -30.80 -14.24
C LEU A 90 8.34 -30.58 -13.12
N HIS A 91 9.34 -31.45 -13.01
CA HIS A 91 10.37 -31.39 -11.97
C HIS A 91 11.79 -31.33 -12.52
N GLY A 92 11.95 -31.25 -13.85
CA GLY A 92 13.24 -31.07 -14.50
C GLY A 92 13.75 -29.62 -14.42
N ASN A 93 15.04 -29.45 -14.71
CA ASN A 93 15.68 -28.13 -14.67
C ASN A 93 14.99 -27.12 -15.61
N GLU A 94 14.54 -27.55 -16.78
CA GLU A 94 13.83 -26.68 -17.74
C GLU A 94 12.60 -26.00 -17.12
N TYR A 95 11.80 -26.77 -16.36
CA TYR A 95 10.63 -26.22 -15.68
C TYR A 95 11.02 -25.24 -14.55
N HIS A 96 12.00 -25.61 -13.76
CA HIS A 96 12.47 -24.76 -12.66
C HIS A 96 13.12 -23.47 -13.16
N ASP A 97 13.92 -23.53 -14.21
CA ASP A 97 14.56 -22.36 -14.84
C ASP A 97 13.51 -21.42 -15.45
N ALA A 98 12.52 -21.99 -16.15
CA ALA A 98 11.41 -21.19 -16.69
C ALA A 98 10.61 -20.51 -15.60
N LYS A 99 10.31 -21.23 -14.51
CA LYS A 99 9.60 -20.67 -13.35
C LYS A 99 10.42 -19.60 -12.64
N LEU A 100 11.73 -19.80 -12.46
CA LEU A 100 12.65 -18.82 -11.90
C LEU A 100 12.63 -17.54 -12.73
N GLY A 101 12.75 -17.63 -14.04
CA GLY A 101 12.71 -16.47 -14.93
C GLY A 101 11.39 -15.68 -14.91
N ILE A 102 10.26 -16.34 -14.61
CA ILE A 102 8.97 -15.66 -14.37
C ILE A 102 9.02 -14.92 -13.03
N MET A 103 9.47 -15.59 -11.98
CA MET A 103 9.52 -15.05 -10.63
C MET A 103 10.47 -13.84 -10.51
N GLU A 104 11.59 -13.83 -11.25
CA GLU A 104 12.50 -12.69 -11.32
C GLU A 104 11.81 -11.43 -11.89
N LEU A 105 10.96 -11.59 -12.91
CA LEU A 105 10.22 -10.48 -13.50
C LEU A 105 9.17 -9.94 -12.48
N ILE A 106 8.47 -10.82 -11.80
CA ILE A 106 7.50 -10.46 -10.76
C ILE A 106 8.21 -9.75 -9.59
N ASP A 107 9.36 -10.26 -9.14
CA ASP A 107 10.17 -9.62 -8.09
C ASP A 107 10.59 -8.19 -8.47
N ARG A 108 10.99 -7.97 -9.73
CA ARG A 108 11.32 -6.63 -10.24
C ARG A 108 10.12 -5.69 -10.18
N VAL A 109 8.92 -6.15 -10.58
CA VAL A 109 7.69 -5.35 -10.47
C VAL A 109 7.39 -5.03 -9.01
N THR A 110 7.45 -6.03 -8.13
CA THR A 110 7.21 -5.84 -6.69
C THR A 110 8.16 -4.79 -6.11
N LYS A 111 9.45 -4.91 -6.38
CA LYS A 111 10.46 -3.94 -5.93
C LYS A 111 10.22 -2.51 -6.47
N SER A 112 9.77 -2.39 -7.72
CA SER A 112 9.43 -1.09 -8.31
C SER A 112 8.24 -0.44 -7.60
N VAL A 113 7.17 -1.23 -7.34
CA VAL A 113 5.98 -0.76 -6.63
C VAL A 113 6.31 -0.38 -5.19
N ASP A 114 7.07 -1.21 -4.48
CA ASP A 114 7.49 -0.96 -3.10
C ASP A 114 8.32 0.32 -3.00
N ALA A 115 9.29 0.50 -3.91
CA ALA A 115 10.14 1.70 -3.92
C ALA A 115 9.34 2.99 -4.19
N ARG A 116 8.31 2.93 -5.06
CA ARG A 116 7.41 4.06 -5.31
C ARG A 116 6.55 4.35 -4.09
N THR A 117 5.95 3.33 -3.52
CA THR A 117 5.10 3.46 -2.33
C THR A 117 5.88 4.02 -1.14
N GLN A 118 7.11 3.55 -0.95
CA GLN A 118 7.98 4.06 0.11
C GLN A 118 8.29 5.55 -0.08
N LYS A 119 8.61 5.99 -1.29
CA LYS A 119 8.82 7.42 -1.58
C LYS A 119 7.58 8.27 -1.32
N GLU A 120 6.41 7.76 -1.65
CA GLU A 120 5.15 8.45 -1.41
C GLU A 120 4.85 8.60 0.09
N ILE A 121 5.13 7.55 0.87
CA ILE A 121 5.03 7.58 2.34
C ILE A 121 6.00 8.61 2.92
N GLU A 122 7.27 8.59 2.53
CA GLU A 122 8.29 9.55 2.99
C GLU A 122 7.90 11.00 2.67
N TYR A 123 7.33 11.24 1.48
CA TYR A 123 6.83 12.55 1.10
C TYR A 123 5.68 13.00 2.02
N LEU A 124 4.69 12.13 2.25
CA LEU A 124 3.56 12.44 3.12
C LEU A 124 3.97 12.66 4.59
N GLU A 125 4.92 11.88 5.09
CA GLU A 125 5.46 12.04 6.44
C GLU A 125 6.20 13.37 6.60
N THR A 126 6.98 13.77 5.60
CA THR A 126 7.69 15.06 5.58
C THR A 126 6.71 16.23 5.59
N ASP A 127 5.68 16.16 4.77
CA ASP A 127 4.64 17.19 4.65
C ASP A 127 3.84 17.31 5.95
N ALA A 128 3.45 16.18 6.53
CA ALA A 128 2.79 16.13 7.85
C ALA A 128 3.66 16.71 8.97
N GLY A 129 4.96 16.43 8.96
CA GLY A 129 5.93 16.98 9.91
C GLY A 129 6.07 18.50 9.84
N GLN A 130 6.05 19.06 8.62
CA GLN A 130 6.07 20.51 8.42
C GLN A 130 4.79 21.18 8.97
N LEU A 131 3.62 20.61 8.70
CA LEU A 131 2.35 21.11 9.23
C LEU A 131 2.30 21.06 10.77
N GLN A 132 2.81 20.00 11.36
CA GLN A 132 2.90 19.85 12.81
C GLN A 132 3.81 20.91 13.42
N THR A 133 4.97 21.16 12.82
CA THR A 133 5.92 22.18 13.28
C THR A 133 5.30 23.58 13.19
N LEU A 134 4.62 23.91 12.11
CA LEU A 134 3.92 25.17 11.94
C LEU A 134 2.81 25.36 12.98
N SER A 135 2.04 24.31 13.27
CA SER A 135 1.00 24.31 14.30
C SER A 135 1.57 24.59 15.70
N LEU A 136 2.70 23.98 16.03
CA LEU A 136 3.39 24.21 17.32
C LEU A 136 3.91 25.65 17.43
N MET A 137 4.49 26.21 16.36
CA MET A 137 4.94 27.61 16.34
C MET A 137 3.78 28.60 16.53
N LEU A 138 2.66 28.39 15.83
CA LEU A 138 1.46 29.21 15.98
C LEU A 138 0.88 29.13 17.41
N GLY A 139 0.85 27.93 17.99
CA GLY A 139 0.42 27.69 19.37
C GLY A 139 1.30 28.43 20.38
N ALA A 140 2.61 28.35 20.24
CA ALA A 140 3.57 29.06 21.09
C ALA A 140 3.43 30.59 20.98
N ALA A 141 3.28 31.12 19.73
CA ALA A 141 3.05 32.54 19.50
C ALA A 141 1.76 33.05 20.14
N SER A 142 0.67 32.28 20.02
CA SER A 142 -0.61 32.58 20.66
C SER A 142 -0.49 32.60 22.17
N PHE A 143 0.21 31.65 22.76
CA PHE A 143 0.44 31.60 24.21
C PHE A 143 1.21 32.81 24.71
N ILE A 144 2.30 33.21 24.01
CA ILE A 144 3.09 34.40 24.35
C ILE A 144 2.20 35.66 24.24
N PHE A 145 1.37 35.77 23.21
CA PHE A 145 0.47 36.91 23.04
C PHE A 145 -0.52 37.02 24.21
N VAL A 146 -1.14 35.94 24.64
CA VAL A 146 -2.05 35.90 25.82
C VAL A 146 -1.32 36.32 27.07
N LEU A 147 -0.08 35.84 27.29
CA LEU A 147 0.75 36.23 28.45
C LEU A 147 1.03 37.75 28.47
N ILE A 148 1.36 38.34 27.32
CA ILE A 148 1.59 39.79 27.22
C ILE A 148 0.31 40.56 27.56
N LEU A 149 -0.84 40.15 27.05
CA LEU A 149 -2.12 40.81 27.36
C LEU A 149 -2.44 40.72 28.87
N LEU A 150 -2.18 39.57 29.49
CA LEU A 150 -2.38 39.38 30.94
C LEU A 150 -1.48 40.31 31.75
N LEU A 151 -0.20 40.41 31.40
CA LEU A 151 0.75 41.31 32.05
C LEU A 151 0.33 42.78 31.91
N LEU A 152 -0.14 43.21 30.76
CA LEU A 152 -0.65 44.54 30.50
C LEU A 152 -1.92 44.85 31.34
N ALA A 153 -2.83 43.88 31.44
CA ALA A 153 -4.03 44.00 32.27
C ALA A 153 -3.68 44.14 33.75
N VAL A 154 -2.78 43.27 34.24
CA VAL A 154 -2.30 43.36 35.64
C VAL A 154 -1.63 44.71 35.91
N ARG A 155 -0.74 45.15 35.03
CA ARG A 155 -0.09 46.46 35.17
C ARG A 155 -1.11 47.59 35.22
N ARG A 156 -2.16 47.57 34.38
CA ARG A 156 -3.22 48.56 34.38
C ARG A 156 -4.03 48.60 35.69
N LEU A 157 -4.31 47.43 36.24
CA LEU A 157 -5.00 47.33 37.54
C LEU A 157 -4.14 47.90 38.68
N TYR A 158 -2.85 47.64 38.70
CA TYR A 158 -1.92 48.19 39.70
C TYR A 158 -1.85 49.73 39.62
N THR A 159 -1.77 50.30 38.41
CA THR A 159 -1.76 51.76 38.23
C THR A 159 -3.05 52.39 38.65
N GLN A 160 -4.21 51.79 38.36
CA GLN A 160 -5.50 52.29 38.79
C GLN A 160 -5.66 52.27 40.31
N ASN A 161 -5.23 51.22 41.00
CA ASN A 161 -5.27 51.14 42.47
C ASN A 161 -4.33 52.13 43.15
N ALA A 162 -3.14 52.43 42.56
CA ALA A 162 -2.23 53.43 43.06
C ALA A 162 -2.85 54.83 42.98
N TYR A 163 -3.55 55.16 41.90
CA TYR A 163 -4.27 56.45 41.77
C TYR A 163 -5.45 56.55 42.74
N ALA A 164 -6.14 55.45 43.03
CA ALA A 164 -7.26 55.45 43.97
C ALA A 164 -6.82 55.64 45.44
N SER A 165 -5.64 55.17 45.83
CA SER A 165 -5.07 55.38 47.17
C SER A 165 -4.58 56.83 47.39
N ASP A 166 -4.15 57.54 46.35
CA ASP A 166 -3.71 58.96 46.46
C ASP A 166 -4.86 59.94 46.56
N ILE A 167 -6.08 59.51 46.17
CA ILE A 167 -7.28 60.41 46.17
C ILE A 167 -8.10 60.31 47.49
N LEU A 168 -7.85 59.38 48.33
CA LEU A 168 -8.52 59.29 49.64
C LEU A 168 -7.82 60.22 50.64
N PRO A 169 -8.36 61.42 51.00
CA PRO A 169 -7.81 62.24 52.06
C PRO A 169 -8.02 61.53 53.38
N GLU A 170 -6.98 61.48 54.22
CA GLU A 170 -7.04 61.08 55.62
C GLU A 170 -8.08 61.95 56.31
N HIS A 171 -9.28 61.45 56.48
CA HIS A 171 -10.21 62.01 57.45
C HIS A 171 -9.66 61.73 58.85
N THR A 172 -8.88 62.69 59.35
CA THR A 172 -8.48 62.85 60.73
C THR A 172 -9.74 62.79 61.56
N TYR A 173 -9.95 61.69 62.23
CA TYR A 173 -10.90 61.56 63.31
C TYR A 173 -10.39 62.39 64.53
N ARG A 174 -10.89 63.59 64.73
CA ARG A 174 -10.67 64.38 65.90
C ARG A 174 -11.90 64.14 66.76
N SER A 175 -11.76 63.34 67.86
CA SER A 175 -12.72 63.17 68.87
C SER A 175 -12.56 64.29 69.92
N PRO A 176 -13.67 64.78 70.53
CA PRO A 176 -13.67 65.79 71.60
C PRO A 176 -13.15 65.27 72.92
#